data_a18627e6bb190991093b69f5d90e5715
#
_entry.id   a18627e6bb190991093b69f5d90e5715
#
_cell.length_a   1.000
_cell.length_b   1.000
_cell.length_c   1.000
_cell.angle_alpha   90.00
_cell.angle_beta   90.00
_cell.angle_gamma   90.00
#
_symmetry.space_group_name_H-M   'P 1'
#
loop_
_entity.id
_entity.type
_entity.pdbx_description
1 polymer ?
#
loop_
_entity_poly.entity_id
_entity_poly.type
_entity_poly.pdbx_seq_one_letter_code
_entity_poly.pdbx_strand_id
1 'polypeptide(L)'
;MQIFGLLGNPVGHSLSPAMHHAAYSHLGMDAKYITIESEASDLKEIISSAPKNGISGLNVTIPFKQDVLSYVQTDKIAKRIGAVNTIDFSGENPIGYNTDVAGARRSFEHHDISISGKNSVVLGAGGAGRALAFMLSDEGSHVSIVNRTEDKAHSLSKSVPNSTGYGLSSLPN
;
A
#
# COMPACT_ATOMS: atom_id res chain seq x y z
N MET A 1 -4.28 -26.47 -2.06
CA MET A 1 -3.60 -25.35 -2.75
C MET A 1 -4.28 -24.04 -2.41
N GLN A 2 -3.54 -23.06 -1.86
CA GLN A 2 -4.03 -21.72 -1.60
C GLN A 2 -3.79 -20.82 -2.82
N ILE A 3 -4.68 -19.86 -3.08
CA ILE A 3 -4.50 -18.90 -4.17
C ILE A 3 -4.42 -17.48 -3.57
N PHE A 4 -3.35 -16.79 -3.93
CA PHE A 4 -3.15 -15.37 -3.64
C PHE A 4 -2.98 -14.59 -4.94
N GLY A 5 -3.09 -13.28 -4.88
CA GLY A 5 -2.91 -12.50 -6.10
C GLY A 5 -2.55 -11.04 -5.87
N LEU A 6 -2.22 -10.37 -6.98
CA LEU A 6 -2.01 -8.93 -7.06
C LEU A 6 -3.13 -8.30 -7.87
N LEU A 7 -3.87 -7.40 -7.26
CA LEU A 7 -4.92 -6.58 -7.89
C LEU A 7 -4.37 -5.19 -8.19
N GLY A 8 -4.44 -4.77 -9.44
CA GLY A 8 -3.97 -3.45 -9.89
C GLY A 8 -4.20 -3.23 -11.39
N ASN A 9 -3.76 -2.08 -11.92
CA ASN A 9 -3.82 -1.79 -13.34
C ASN A 9 -2.75 -0.73 -13.73
N PRO A 10 -1.77 -1.05 -14.60
CA PRO A 10 -1.45 -2.38 -15.14
C PRO A 10 -0.62 -3.22 -14.16
N VAL A 11 -0.76 -4.55 -14.18
CA VAL A 11 0.02 -5.49 -13.35
C VAL A 11 0.72 -6.60 -14.14
N GLY A 12 0.56 -6.63 -15.45
CA GLY A 12 1.14 -7.66 -16.31
C GLY A 12 2.67 -7.77 -16.28
N HIS A 13 3.36 -6.69 -15.92
CA HIS A 13 4.83 -6.64 -15.80
C HIS A 13 5.34 -6.80 -14.34
N SER A 14 4.44 -7.10 -13.40
CA SER A 14 4.80 -7.22 -11.98
C SER A 14 5.70 -8.42 -11.71
N LEU A 15 6.72 -8.22 -10.90
CA LEU A 15 7.60 -9.29 -10.40
C LEU A 15 7.02 -10.03 -9.18
N SER A 16 5.87 -9.59 -8.65
CA SER A 16 5.25 -10.21 -7.47
C SER A 16 4.99 -11.71 -7.65
N PRO A 17 4.49 -12.22 -8.79
CA PRO A 17 4.32 -13.65 -8.97
C PRO A 17 5.64 -14.43 -8.84
N ALA A 18 6.71 -13.97 -9.47
CA ALA A 18 8.02 -14.63 -9.40
C ALA A 18 8.56 -14.64 -7.97
N MET A 19 8.47 -13.51 -7.25
CA MET A 19 8.90 -13.38 -5.87
C MET A 19 8.12 -14.31 -4.92
N HIS A 20 6.79 -14.32 -5.02
CA HIS A 20 5.95 -15.14 -4.16
C HIS A 20 6.11 -16.64 -4.46
N HIS A 21 6.18 -17.04 -5.73
CA HIS A 21 6.40 -18.45 -6.08
C HIS A 21 7.75 -18.97 -5.56
N ALA A 22 8.81 -18.15 -5.63
CA ALA A 22 10.11 -18.52 -5.04
C ALA A 22 10.00 -18.71 -3.52
N ALA A 23 9.29 -17.80 -2.83
CA ALA A 23 9.06 -17.91 -1.39
C ALA A 23 8.21 -19.15 -1.04
N TYR A 24 7.13 -19.42 -1.76
CA TYR A 24 6.29 -20.59 -1.55
C TYR A 24 7.06 -21.89 -1.73
N SER A 25 7.89 -21.96 -2.79
CA SER A 25 8.75 -23.12 -3.04
C SER A 25 9.74 -23.34 -1.90
N HIS A 26 10.39 -22.28 -1.43
CA HIS A 26 11.36 -22.35 -0.33
C HIS A 26 10.71 -22.80 0.99
N LEU A 27 9.48 -22.37 1.26
CA LEU A 27 8.71 -22.68 2.46
C LEU A 27 7.93 -24.00 2.37
N GLY A 28 7.95 -24.69 1.22
CA GLY A 28 7.16 -25.91 0.99
C GLY A 28 5.65 -25.65 1.01
N MET A 29 5.21 -24.44 0.69
CA MET A 29 3.79 -24.07 0.66
C MET A 29 3.12 -24.51 -0.62
N ASP A 30 1.99 -25.21 -0.52
CA ASP A 30 1.09 -25.50 -1.65
C ASP A 30 0.23 -24.26 -1.97
N ALA A 31 0.83 -23.29 -2.65
CA ALA A 31 0.21 -22.01 -2.96
C ALA A 31 0.56 -21.50 -4.36
N LYS A 32 -0.34 -20.71 -4.94
CA LYS A 32 -0.17 -20.05 -6.24
C LYS A 32 -0.41 -18.54 -6.08
N TYR A 33 0.35 -17.75 -6.84
CA TYR A 33 0.17 -16.30 -6.91
C TYR A 33 -0.15 -15.87 -8.34
N ILE A 34 -1.24 -15.11 -8.51
CA ILE A 34 -1.74 -14.66 -9.82
C ILE A 34 -1.78 -13.13 -9.89
N THR A 35 -1.88 -12.59 -11.10
CA THR A 35 -2.19 -11.17 -11.33
C THR A 35 -3.63 -11.02 -11.76
N ILE A 36 -4.32 -9.99 -11.24
CA ILE A 36 -5.68 -9.62 -11.59
C ILE A 36 -5.64 -8.16 -12.03
N GLU A 37 -5.73 -7.95 -13.35
CA GLU A 37 -5.84 -6.62 -13.95
C GLU A 37 -7.31 -6.28 -14.11
N SER A 38 -7.72 -5.06 -13.72
CA SER A 38 -9.13 -4.70 -13.60
C SER A 38 -9.33 -3.20 -13.75
N GLU A 39 -10.56 -2.79 -13.98
CA GLU A 39 -10.98 -1.40 -13.88
C GLU A 39 -11.56 -1.11 -12.48
N ALA A 40 -11.63 0.18 -12.13
CA ALA A 40 -12.14 0.61 -10.83
C ALA A 40 -13.61 0.21 -10.60
N SER A 41 -14.42 0.12 -11.66
CA SER A 41 -15.82 -0.32 -11.64
C SER A 41 -16.00 -1.74 -11.11
N ASP A 42 -14.99 -2.61 -11.30
CA ASP A 42 -15.09 -4.05 -11.08
C ASP A 42 -14.59 -4.45 -9.68
N LEU A 43 -13.99 -3.52 -8.94
CA LEU A 43 -13.39 -3.79 -7.63
C LEU A 43 -14.36 -4.43 -6.64
N LYS A 44 -15.61 -3.94 -6.60
CA LYS A 44 -16.65 -4.48 -5.72
C LYS A 44 -16.92 -5.96 -6.01
N GLU A 45 -17.07 -6.30 -7.28
CA GLU A 45 -17.36 -7.66 -7.72
C GLU A 45 -16.16 -8.57 -7.44
N ILE A 46 -14.96 -8.14 -7.79
CA ILE A 46 -13.72 -8.91 -7.56
C ILE A 46 -13.56 -9.21 -6.07
N ILE A 47 -13.66 -8.21 -5.18
CA ILE A 47 -13.45 -8.41 -3.75
C ILE A 47 -14.54 -9.32 -3.16
N SER A 48 -15.80 -9.15 -3.56
CA SER A 48 -16.90 -9.97 -3.05
C SER A 48 -16.91 -11.41 -3.56
N SER A 49 -16.37 -11.65 -4.77
CA SER A 49 -16.32 -12.98 -5.39
C SER A 49 -15.01 -13.72 -5.11
N ALA A 50 -13.95 -13.04 -4.72
CA ALA A 50 -12.63 -13.62 -4.49
C ALA A 50 -12.64 -14.87 -3.58
N PRO A 51 -13.27 -14.86 -2.39
CA PRO A 51 -13.33 -16.04 -1.54
C PRO A 51 -14.06 -17.23 -2.19
N LYS A 52 -15.14 -16.94 -2.93
CA LYS A 52 -15.93 -17.97 -3.64
C LYS A 52 -15.15 -18.63 -4.76
N ASN A 53 -14.17 -17.90 -5.32
CA ASN A 53 -13.26 -18.38 -6.34
C ASN A 53 -11.97 -19.00 -5.78
N GLY A 54 -11.93 -19.26 -4.44
CA GLY A 54 -10.81 -19.92 -3.77
C GLY A 54 -9.61 -19.01 -3.52
N ILE A 55 -9.76 -17.69 -3.67
CA ILE A 55 -8.69 -16.72 -3.37
C ILE A 55 -8.64 -16.49 -1.86
N SER A 56 -7.48 -16.77 -1.27
CA SER A 56 -7.24 -16.63 0.18
C SER A 56 -6.84 -15.23 0.61
N GLY A 57 -6.25 -14.45 -0.30
CA GLY A 57 -5.84 -13.07 -0.04
C GLY A 57 -5.36 -12.36 -1.30
N LEU A 58 -5.37 -11.04 -1.27
CA LEU A 58 -4.91 -10.20 -2.37
C LEU A 58 -3.93 -9.13 -1.86
N ASN A 59 -2.84 -8.93 -2.58
CA ASN A 59 -2.17 -7.65 -2.53
C ASN A 59 -2.88 -6.67 -3.46
N VAL A 60 -2.89 -5.40 -3.08
CA VAL A 60 -3.47 -4.31 -3.86
C VAL A 60 -2.39 -3.30 -4.19
N THR A 61 -2.29 -2.95 -5.48
CA THR A 61 -1.33 -1.95 -5.94
C THR A 61 -2.04 -0.80 -6.65
N ILE A 62 -1.29 0.04 -7.32
CA ILE A 62 -1.83 1.18 -8.08
C ILE A 62 -2.83 0.72 -9.15
N PRO A 63 -3.92 1.48 -9.36
CA PRO A 63 -4.27 2.71 -8.65
C PRO A 63 -5.14 2.49 -7.40
N PHE A 64 -5.48 1.26 -7.02
CA PHE A 64 -6.64 0.86 -6.23
C PHE A 64 -6.46 0.88 -4.70
N LYS A 65 -5.26 1.17 -4.16
CA LYS A 65 -4.99 1.10 -2.71
C LYS A 65 -5.93 1.97 -1.84
N GLN A 66 -6.49 3.04 -2.39
CA GLN A 66 -7.46 3.89 -1.70
C GLN A 66 -8.90 3.47 -2.01
N ASP A 67 -9.18 3.04 -3.24
CA ASP A 67 -10.54 2.72 -3.70
C ASP A 67 -11.10 1.49 -2.97
N VAL A 68 -10.25 0.49 -2.69
CA VAL A 68 -10.65 -0.74 -2.00
C VAL A 68 -11.11 -0.53 -0.55
N LEU A 69 -10.80 0.63 0.06
CA LEU A 69 -11.29 0.97 1.40
C LEU A 69 -12.81 0.88 1.54
N SER A 70 -13.54 1.14 0.46
CA SER A 70 -15.01 1.10 0.45
C SER A 70 -15.58 -0.31 0.46
N TYR A 71 -14.75 -1.34 0.28
CA TYR A 71 -15.18 -2.72 0.07
C TYR A 71 -14.66 -3.70 1.13
N VAL A 72 -13.83 -3.22 2.07
CA VAL A 72 -13.23 -4.06 3.12
C VAL A 72 -13.33 -3.40 4.49
N GLN A 73 -13.35 -4.20 5.54
CA GLN A 73 -13.05 -3.69 6.87
C GLN A 73 -11.54 -3.40 6.94
N THR A 74 -11.14 -2.41 7.72
CA THR A 74 -9.72 -2.04 7.81
C THR A 74 -9.20 -2.20 9.23
N ASP A 75 -7.96 -2.62 9.35
CA ASP A 75 -7.24 -2.50 10.60
C ASP A 75 -6.97 -1.03 10.96
N LYS A 76 -6.45 -0.78 12.15
CA LYS A 76 -6.18 0.58 12.64
C LYS A 76 -5.15 1.32 11.77
N ILE A 77 -4.15 0.62 11.25
CA ILE A 77 -3.08 1.21 10.44
C ILE A 77 -3.61 1.60 9.07
N ALA A 78 -4.25 0.68 8.35
CA ALA A 78 -4.84 0.95 7.04
C ALA A 78 -5.89 2.07 7.10
N LYS A 79 -6.72 2.08 8.16
CA LYS A 79 -7.71 3.13 8.41
C LYS A 79 -7.06 4.50 8.57
N ARG A 80 -6.01 4.60 9.41
CA ARG A 80 -5.28 5.85 9.67
C ARG A 80 -4.61 6.38 8.41
N ILE A 81 -3.98 5.50 7.64
CA ILE A 81 -3.27 5.86 6.40
C ILE A 81 -4.26 6.22 5.29
N GLY A 82 -5.44 5.61 5.28
CA GLY A 82 -6.40 5.73 4.20
C GLY A 82 -5.93 5.02 2.92
N ALA A 83 -5.28 3.85 3.06
CA ALA A 83 -4.87 3.00 1.96
C ALA A 83 -4.68 1.57 2.43
N VAL A 84 -5.08 0.61 1.60
CA VAL A 84 -4.93 -0.84 1.79
C VAL A 84 -4.02 -1.38 0.70
N ASN A 85 -3.03 -2.19 1.07
CA ASN A 85 -2.19 -2.91 0.12
C ASN A 85 -2.30 -4.43 0.24
N THR A 86 -3.05 -4.93 1.23
CA THR A 86 -3.23 -6.36 1.47
C THR A 86 -4.65 -6.60 1.98
N ILE A 87 -5.35 -7.57 1.38
CA ILE A 87 -6.69 -8.01 1.81
C ILE A 87 -6.60 -9.47 2.21
N ASP A 88 -7.06 -9.77 3.41
CA ASP A 88 -7.21 -11.13 3.94
C ASP A 88 -8.67 -11.57 3.85
N PHE A 89 -8.89 -12.74 3.27
CA PHE A 89 -10.21 -13.37 3.12
C PHE A 89 -10.40 -14.58 4.05
N SER A 90 -9.52 -14.80 5.02
CA SER A 90 -9.61 -15.95 5.92
C SER A 90 -10.80 -15.89 6.91
N GLY A 91 -11.30 -14.70 7.19
CA GLY A 91 -12.44 -14.47 8.07
C GLY A 91 -13.78 -14.39 7.35
N GLU A 92 -14.85 -14.14 8.10
CA GLU A 92 -16.20 -13.95 7.56
C GLU A 92 -16.31 -12.71 6.67
N ASN A 93 -15.60 -11.64 7.04
CA ASN A 93 -15.54 -10.40 6.28
C ASN A 93 -14.10 -10.13 5.82
N PRO A 94 -13.88 -9.59 4.62
CA PRO A 94 -12.55 -9.22 4.16
C PRO A 94 -11.95 -8.10 5.01
N ILE A 95 -10.70 -8.29 5.45
CA ILE A 95 -9.97 -7.30 6.24
C ILE A 95 -8.82 -6.75 5.42
N GLY A 96 -8.77 -5.43 5.29
CA GLY A 96 -7.71 -4.69 4.61
C GLY A 96 -6.64 -4.19 5.58
N TYR A 97 -5.38 -4.42 5.20
CA TYR A 97 -4.18 -4.01 5.91
C TYR A 97 -3.31 -3.08 5.08
N ASN A 98 -2.42 -2.36 5.75
CA ASN A 98 -1.32 -1.67 5.08
C ASN A 98 0.02 -2.14 5.63
N THR A 99 0.69 -3.01 4.88
CA THR A 99 2.00 -3.58 5.22
C THR A 99 3.17 -2.74 4.70
N ASP A 100 2.91 -1.71 3.87
CA ASP A 100 3.96 -0.82 3.33
C ASP A 100 4.70 -0.08 4.46
N VAL A 101 3.98 0.31 5.53
CA VAL A 101 4.56 0.96 6.73
C VAL A 101 5.61 0.09 7.39
N ALA A 102 5.25 -1.15 7.71
CA ALA A 102 6.16 -2.08 8.38
C ALA A 102 7.33 -2.46 7.45
N GLY A 103 7.06 -2.64 6.16
CA GLY A 103 8.08 -2.93 5.15
C GLY A 103 9.10 -1.81 5.02
N ALA A 104 8.63 -0.56 4.91
CA ALA A 104 9.51 0.60 4.82
C ALA A 104 10.35 0.77 6.10
N ARG A 105 9.73 0.69 7.28
CA ARG A 105 10.45 0.78 8.57
C ARG A 105 11.58 -0.23 8.64
N ARG A 106 11.30 -1.51 8.37
CA ARG A 106 12.32 -2.58 8.37
C ARG A 106 13.43 -2.34 7.35
N SER A 107 13.11 -1.75 6.19
CA SER A 107 14.10 -1.41 5.18
C SER A 107 15.06 -0.32 5.68
N PHE A 108 14.56 0.73 6.32
CA PHE A 108 15.40 1.77 6.93
C PHE A 108 16.28 1.21 8.06
N GLU A 109 15.69 0.40 8.95
CA GLU A 109 16.41 -0.27 10.04
C GLU A 109 17.53 -1.18 9.50
N HIS A 110 17.25 -1.97 8.46
CA HIS A 110 18.21 -2.89 7.84
C HIS A 110 19.41 -2.17 7.22
N HIS A 111 19.21 -0.94 6.77
CA HIS A 111 20.26 -0.12 6.17
C HIS A 111 20.86 0.91 7.14
N ASP A 112 20.57 0.81 8.43
CA ASP A 112 21.05 1.73 9.48
C ASP A 112 20.71 3.22 9.19
N ILE A 113 19.58 3.47 8.51
CA ILE A 113 19.14 4.83 8.17
C ILE A 113 18.34 5.40 9.34
N SER A 114 18.92 6.36 10.05
CA SER A 114 18.23 7.10 11.11
C SER A 114 17.25 8.11 10.51
N ILE A 115 16.03 8.12 11.02
CA ILE A 115 14.93 8.98 10.55
C ILE A 115 14.66 10.12 11.57
N SER A 116 14.78 9.84 12.85
CA SER A 116 14.41 10.77 13.93
C SER A 116 15.15 12.11 13.83
N GLY A 117 14.40 13.20 13.90
CA GLY A 117 14.92 14.58 13.80
C GLY A 117 15.40 14.99 12.41
N LYS A 118 15.19 14.15 11.38
CA LYS A 118 15.58 14.48 10.00
C LYS A 118 14.47 15.22 9.26
N ASN A 119 14.85 15.90 8.19
CA ASN A 119 13.93 16.40 7.18
C ASN A 119 13.81 15.36 6.07
N SER A 120 12.61 14.90 5.80
CA SER A 120 12.33 13.89 4.78
C SER A 120 11.42 14.47 3.70
N VAL A 121 11.66 14.07 2.46
CA VAL A 121 10.81 14.45 1.33
C VAL A 121 10.15 13.19 0.77
N VAL A 122 8.82 13.21 0.66
CA VAL A 122 8.03 12.15 0.05
C VAL A 122 7.49 12.66 -1.28
N LEU A 123 7.93 12.05 -2.38
CA LEU A 123 7.45 12.36 -3.72
C LEU A 123 6.25 11.48 -4.07
N GLY A 124 5.06 12.09 -4.08
CA GLY A 124 3.78 11.45 -4.35
C GLY A 124 2.89 11.32 -3.13
N ALA A 125 1.58 11.56 -3.31
CA ALA A 125 0.52 11.46 -2.29
C ALA A 125 -0.44 10.28 -2.56
N GLY A 126 0.00 9.27 -3.31
CA GLY A 126 -0.73 8.01 -3.53
C GLY A 126 -0.59 7.04 -2.36
N GLY A 127 -1.12 5.82 -2.48
CA GLY A 127 -1.15 4.84 -1.39
C GLY A 127 0.20 4.58 -0.73
N ALA A 128 1.28 4.40 -1.50
CA ALA A 128 2.63 4.20 -0.97
C ALA A 128 3.18 5.49 -0.31
N GLY A 129 3.01 6.66 -0.97
CA GLY A 129 3.44 7.94 -0.41
C GLY A 129 2.76 8.26 0.93
N ARG A 130 1.46 7.94 1.05
CA ARG A 130 0.72 8.05 2.32
C ARG A 130 1.35 7.20 3.42
N ALA A 131 1.61 5.91 3.13
CA ALA A 131 2.21 4.99 4.09
C ALA A 131 3.59 5.48 4.56
N LEU A 132 4.44 5.93 3.62
CA LEU A 132 5.76 6.48 3.93
C LEU A 132 5.66 7.77 4.75
N ALA A 133 4.76 8.70 4.38
CA ALA A 133 4.60 9.96 5.11
C ALA A 133 4.20 9.74 6.57
N PHE A 134 3.23 8.85 6.82
CA PHE A 134 2.86 8.48 8.19
C PHE A 134 4.02 7.82 8.93
N MET A 135 4.70 6.86 8.32
CA MET A 135 5.82 6.15 8.95
C MET A 135 6.95 7.12 9.32
N LEU A 136 7.38 7.97 8.40
CA LEU A 136 8.44 8.95 8.64
C LEU A 136 8.07 9.94 9.75
N SER A 137 6.83 10.40 9.75
CA SER A 137 6.30 11.28 10.81
C SER A 137 6.30 10.58 12.17
N ASP A 138 5.86 9.33 12.24
CA ASP A 138 5.82 8.54 13.47
C ASP A 138 7.22 8.26 14.03
N GLU A 139 8.24 8.17 13.17
CA GLU A 139 9.66 8.05 13.56
C GLU A 139 10.32 9.40 13.89
N GLY A 140 9.55 10.49 13.94
CA GLY A 140 10.03 11.80 14.38
C GLY A 140 10.70 12.63 13.29
N SER A 141 10.45 12.35 12.02
CA SER A 141 10.90 13.20 10.91
C SER A 141 9.99 14.40 10.70
N HIS A 142 10.55 15.51 10.17
CA HIS A 142 9.77 16.56 9.51
C HIS A 142 9.54 16.20 8.06
N VAL A 143 8.27 16.00 7.66
CA VAL A 143 7.94 15.42 6.35
C VAL A 143 7.44 16.50 5.37
N SER A 144 8.15 16.70 4.27
CA SER A 144 7.68 17.48 3.13
C SER A 144 7.04 16.52 2.10
N ILE A 145 5.74 16.69 1.87
CA ILE A 145 4.98 15.87 0.92
C ILE A 145 4.84 16.67 -0.37
N VAL A 146 5.42 16.17 -1.44
CA VAL A 146 5.41 16.84 -2.76
C VAL A 146 4.61 16.01 -3.74
N ASN A 147 3.66 16.63 -4.45
CA ASN A 147 2.86 15.91 -5.44
C ASN A 147 2.54 16.77 -6.66
N ARG A 148 2.42 16.13 -7.84
CA ARG A 148 2.05 16.80 -9.09
C ARG A 148 0.73 17.58 -8.96
N THR A 149 -0.27 16.97 -8.30
CA THR A 149 -1.52 17.65 -7.91
C THR A 149 -1.33 18.17 -6.49
N GLU A 150 -1.07 19.45 -6.35
CA GLU A 150 -0.71 20.11 -5.08
C GLU A 150 -1.78 19.90 -3.99
N ASP A 151 -3.06 19.98 -4.35
CA ASP A 151 -4.17 19.75 -3.42
C ASP A 151 -4.11 18.38 -2.73
N LYS A 152 -3.61 17.33 -3.43
CA LYS A 152 -3.42 16.01 -2.84
C LYS A 152 -2.33 16.02 -1.77
N ALA A 153 -1.24 16.78 -1.97
CA ALA A 153 -0.18 16.93 -0.98
C ALA A 153 -0.68 17.70 0.24
N HIS A 154 -1.38 18.80 0.03
CA HIS A 154 -2.00 19.58 1.11
C HIS A 154 -3.06 18.79 1.88
N SER A 155 -3.90 18.02 1.20
CA SER A 155 -4.89 17.16 1.85
C SER A 155 -4.23 16.09 2.71
N LEU A 156 -3.17 15.45 2.21
CA LEU A 156 -2.45 14.44 2.96
C LEU A 156 -1.73 15.04 4.18
N SER A 157 -1.08 16.20 4.04
CA SER A 157 -0.35 16.83 5.13
C SER A 157 -1.25 17.25 6.31
N LYS A 158 -2.54 17.51 6.07
CA LYS A 158 -3.52 17.75 7.15
C LYS A 158 -3.75 16.54 8.05
N SER A 159 -3.48 15.33 7.53
CA SER A 159 -3.69 14.08 8.26
C SER A 159 -2.39 13.51 8.85
N VAL A 160 -1.23 13.90 8.31
CA VAL A 160 0.08 13.43 8.75
C VAL A 160 0.67 14.45 9.73
N PRO A 161 0.93 14.09 11.00
CA PRO A 161 1.57 14.98 11.94
C PRO A 161 2.93 15.46 11.44
N ASN A 162 3.36 16.63 11.85
CA ASN A 162 4.69 17.17 11.56
C ASN A 162 5.05 17.13 10.05
N SER A 163 4.07 17.47 9.19
CA SER A 163 4.26 17.48 7.75
C SER A 163 3.72 18.73 7.07
N THR A 164 4.25 19.03 5.88
CA THR A 164 3.81 20.13 5.01
C THR A 164 3.65 19.62 3.58
N GLY A 165 2.57 20.02 2.91
CA GLY A 165 2.30 19.67 1.51
C GLY A 165 2.82 20.75 0.56
N TYR A 166 3.27 20.30 -0.63
CA TYR A 166 3.82 21.16 -1.68
C TYR A 166 3.46 20.66 -3.08
N GLY A 167 3.37 21.58 -4.03
CA GLY A 167 3.37 21.25 -5.46
C GLY A 167 4.79 20.99 -5.99
N LEU A 168 4.90 20.37 -7.16
CA LEU A 168 6.21 20.16 -7.82
C LEU A 168 6.94 21.47 -8.13
N SER A 169 6.20 22.56 -8.39
CA SER A 169 6.76 23.89 -8.63
C SER A 169 7.52 24.48 -7.44
N SER A 170 7.34 23.92 -6.26
CA SER A 170 8.05 24.33 -5.04
C SER A 170 9.42 23.68 -4.88
N LEU A 171 9.78 22.74 -5.76
CA LEU A 171 11.12 22.15 -5.79
C LEU A 171 12.10 23.08 -6.51
N PRO A 172 13.33 23.22 -6.03
CA PRO A 172 14.36 23.95 -6.76
C PRO A 172 14.64 23.27 -8.11
N ASN A 173 14.88 24.09 -9.16
CA ASN A 173 15.27 23.63 -10.49
C ASN A 173 16.64 22.97 -10.48
#